data_bb118816306aa4141c3ab5b159fe3148
#
_entry.id   bb118816306aa4141c3ab5b159fe3148
#
_cell.length_a   1.000
_cell.length_b   1.000
_cell.length_c   1.000
_cell.angle_alpha   90.00
_cell.angle_beta   90.00
_cell.angle_gamma   90.00
#
_symmetry.space_group_name_H-M   'P 1'
#
loop_
_entity.id
_entity.type
_entity.pdbx_description
1 polymer ?
#
loop_
_entity_poly.entity_id
_entity_poly.type
_entity_poly.pdbx_seq_one_letter_code
_entity_poly.pdbx_strand_id
1 'polypeptide(L)'
;MISAGREGAEEAAAERGVDESGRTKLVAISVLTSMDENALRSIGVDGSIKDEVARLASLSYNAGADGIVCSPQEAQEMRELLGPDALIVTPGVRPEGAEKGDQVRISTPSAAIQAGASKLVVGRPITCANNPVEAFESIISELKN
;
A
#
# COMPACT_ATOMS: atom_id res chain seq x y z
N MET A 1 5.80 13.34 -13.76
CA MET A 1 4.53 13.23 -12.98
C MET A 1 4.82 13.19 -11.48
N ILE A 2 5.52 12.19 -10.93
CA ILE A 2 5.79 12.10 -9.48
C ILE A 2 6.58 13.30 -8.98
N SER A 3 7.69 13.69 -9.64
CA SER A 3 8.49 14.87 -9.29
C SER A 3 7.67 16.17 -9.25
N ALA A 4 6.85 16.42 -10.26
CA ALA A 4 5.96 17.58 -10.28
C ALA A 4 4.89 17.53 -9.16
N GLY A 5 4.39 16.31 -8.84
CA GLY A 5 3.49 16.13 -7.70
C GLY A 5 4.17 16.42 -6.35
N ARG A 6 5.44 16.06 -6.23
CA ARG A 6 6.27 16.38 -5.06
C ARG A 6 6.47 17.89 -4.92
N GLU A 7 6.89 18.56 -5.99
CA GLU A 7 7.07 20.01 -6.03
C GLU A 7 5.78 20.74 -5.61
N GLY A 8 4.64 20.38 -6.20
CA GLY A 8 3.35 20.99 -5.83
C GLY A 8 2.92 20.73 -4.38
N ALA A 9 3.27 19.57 -3.82
CA ALA A 9 2.99 19.26 -2.40
C ALA A 9 3.88 20.10 -1.47
N GLU A 10 5.13 20.36 -1.86
CA GLU A 10 6.06 21.21 -1.12
C GLU A 10 5.65 22.69 -1.19
N GLU A 11 5.28 23.19 -2.37
CA GLU A 11 4.76 24.55 -2.55
C GLU A 11 3.51 24.78 -1.69
N ALA A 12 2.54 23.87 -1.75
CA ALA A 12 1.32 23.96 -0.95
C ALA A 12 1.59 23.87 0.57
N ALA A 13 2.60 23.14 0.99
CA ALA A 13 3.01 23.10 2.40
C ALA A 13 3.62 24.44 2.84
N ALA A 14 4.50 25.02 2.01
CA ALA A 14 5.11 26.32 2.26
C ALA A 14 4.06 27.44 2.35
N GLU A 15 3.09 27.46 1.42
CA GLU A 15 1.98 28.44 1.43
C GLU A 15 1.13 28.35 2.71
N ARG A 16 0.94 27.14 3.24
CA ARG A 16 0.19 26.91 4.50
C ARG A 16 1.04 27.08 5.76
N GLY A 17 2.33 27.30 5.63
CA GLY A 17 3.26 27.42 6.76
C GLY A 17 3.42 26.11 7.56
N VAL A 18 3.27 24.95 6.90
CA VAL A 18 3.47 23.66 7.54
C VAL A 18 4.83 23.08 7.15
N ASP A 19 5.41 22.31 8.06
CA ASP A 19 6.69 21.62 7.84
C ASP A 19 6.51 20.30 7.06
N GLU A 20 7.58 19.54 6.91
CA GLU A 20 7.58 18.23 6.22
C GLU A 20 6.58 17.25 6.82
N SER A 21 6.29 17.32 8.12
CA SER A 21 5.32 16.44 8.78
C SER A 21 3.88 16.74 8.38
N GLY A 22 3.57 18.00 8.09
CA GLY A 22 2.26 18.47 7.64
C GLY A 22 2.08 18.50 6.12
N ARG A 23 3.12 18.21 5.34
CA ARG A 23 3.06 18.11 3.88
C ARG A 23 2.21 16.90 3.45
N THR A 24 1.43 17.06 2.39
CA THR A 24 0.73 15.96 1.73
C THR A 24 1.73 14.93 1.23
N LYS A 25 1.57 13.67 1.63
CA LYS A 25 2.44 12.57 1.22
C LYS A 25 1.99 11.98 -0.11
N LEU A 26 2.95 11.71 -0.99
CA LEU A 26 2.73 11.02 -2.26
C LEU A 26 3.07 9.54 -2.12
N VAL A 27 2.11 8.67 -2.43
CA VAL A 27 2.38 7.24 -2.57
C VAL A 27 2.09 6.80 -4.00
N ALA A 28 3.03 6.11 -4.62
CA ALA A 28 2.87 5.58 -5.96
C ALA A 28 2.16 4.21 -5.91
N ILE A 29 1.37 3.90 -6.93
CA ILE A 29 0.76 2.58 -7.07
C ILE A 29 1.69 1.69 -7.89
N SER A 30 1.96 0.47 -7.42
CA SER A 30 2.69 -0.55 -8.15
C SER A 30 1.76 -1.49 -8.94
N VAL A 31 1.87 -2.79 -8.75
CA VAL A 31 1.01 -3.79 -9.39
C VAL A 31 -0.24 -4.02 -8.55
N LEU A 32 -1.42 -3.96 -9.16
CA LEU A 32 -2.70 -4.17 -8.46
C LEU A 32 -2.75 -5.55 -7.81
N THR A 33 -3.29 -5.64 -6.59
CA THR A 33 -3.40 -6.89 -5.83
C THR A 33 -4.35 -7.93 -6.45
N SER A 34 -5.17 -7.53 -7.42
CA SER A 34 -6.02 -8.40 -8.24
C SER A 34 -5.29 -8.99 -9.46
N MET A 35 -4.10 -8.49 -9.81
CA MET A 35 -3.32 -9.02 -10.93
C MET A 35 -2.48 -10.22 -10.51
N ASP A 36 -2.44 -11.20 -11.40
CA ASP A 36 -1.50 -12.30 -11.40
C ASP A 36 -0.42 -12.11 -12.49
N GLU A 37 0.54 -13.03 -12.58
CA GLU A 37 1.60 -12.95 -13.60
C GLU A 37 1.09 -13.06 -15.05
N ASN A 38 -0.05 -13.73 -15.28
CA ASN A 38 -0.63 -13.82 -16.61
C ASN A 38 -1.23 -12.47 -17.03
N ALA A 39 -1.92 -11.81 -16.10
CA ALA A 39 -2.43 -10.46 -16.31
C ALA A 39 -1.29 -9.47 -16.55
N LEU A 40 -0.17 -9.59 -15.83
CA LEU A 40 1.02 -8.73 -16.01
C LEU A 40 1.63 -8.94 -17.41
N ARG A 41 1.81 -10.20 -17.84
CA ARG A 41 2.29 -10.51 -19.21
C ARG A 41 1.34 -10.02 -20.31
N SER A 42 0.03 -10.08 -20.07
CA SER A 42 -0.96 -9.63 -21.07
C SER A 42 -0.86 -8.14 -21.42
N ILE A 43 -0.27 -7.34 -20.52
CA ILE A 43 0.00 -5.90 -20.75
C ILE A 43 1.44 -5.63 -21.20
N GLY A 44 2.19 -6.67 -21.56
CA GLY A 44 3.54 -6.56 -22.13
C GLY A 44 4.67 -6.44 -21.10
N VAL A 45 4.43 -6.82 -19.86
CA VAL A 45 5.47 -6.84 -18.82
C VAL A 45 5.91 -8.29 -18.59
N ASP A 46 7.13 -8.61 -19.00
CA ASP A 46 7.76 -9.90 -18.76
C ASP A 46 8.50 -9.90 -17.41
N GLY A 47 8.36 -10.98 -16.65
CA GLY A 47 8.99 -11.14 -15.35
C GLY A 47 8.02 -11.49 -14.24
N SER A 48 8.52 -11.54 -13.01
CA SER A 48 7.68 -11.79 -11.84
C SER A 48 7.00 -10.50 -11.37
N ILE A 49 5.83 -10.65 -10.74
CA ILE A 49 5.15 -9.52 -10.07
C ILE A 49 6.08 -8.87 -9.05
N LYS A 50 6.83 -9.68 -8.32
CA LYS A 50 7.76 -9.25 -7.28
C LYS A 50 8.84 -8.30 -7.83
N ASP A 51 9.50 -8.70 -8.94
CA ASP A 51 10.52 -7.87 -9.58
C ASP A 51 9.94 -6.56 -10.13
N GLU A 52 8.73 -6.62 -10.71
CA GLU A 52 8.08 -5.43 -11.24
C GLU A 52 7.64 -4.47 -10.12
N VAL A 53 7.12 -4.97 -9.00
CA VAL A 53 6.81 -4.14 -7.83
C VAL A 53 8.07 -3.46 -7.29
N ALA A 54 9.19 -4.19 -7.15
CA ALA A 54 10.46 -3.62 -6.68
C ALA A 54 11.00 -2.55 -7.65
N ARG A 55 10.91 -2.80 -8.96
CA ARG A 55 11.31 -1.86 -10.00
C ARG A 55 10.49 -0.57 -9.96
N LEU A 56 9.16 -0.68 -9.89
CA LEU A 56 8.25 0.46 -9.81
C LEU A 56 8.42 1.24 -8.51
N ALA A 57 8.62 0.54 -7.39
CA ALA A 57 8.88 1.16 -6.09
C ALA A 57 10.15 2.00 -6.11
N SER A 58 11.27 1.44 -6.60
CA SER A 58 12.55 2.14 -6.72
C SER A 58 12.44 3.37 -7.63
N LEU A 59 11.82 3.22 -8.80
CA LEU A 59 11.61 4.34 -9.74
C LEU A 59 10.78 5.46 -9.13
N SER A 60 9.71 5.11 -8.44
CA SER A 60 8.79 6.08 -7.84
C SER A 60 9.42 6.80 -6.66
N TYR A 61 10.12 6.08 -5.80
CA TYR A 61 10.78 6.62 -4.63
C TYR A 61 11.92 7.56 -5.01
N ASN A 62 12.74 7.16 -6.00
CA ASN A 62 13.81 8.01 -6.56
C ASN A 62 13.26 9.26 -7.26
N ALA A 63 12.02 9.24 -7.74
CA ALA A 63 11.34 10.38 -8.32
C ALA A 63 10.64 11.29 -7.29
N GLY A 64 10.75 11.00 -5.99
CA GLY A 64 10.24 11.82 -4.90
C GLY A 64 8.91 11.37 -4.29
N ALA A 65 8.45 10.14 -4.56
CA ALA A 65 7.33 9.56 -3.81
C ALA A 65 7.75 9.29 -2.35
N ASP A 66 6.83 9.46 -1.40
CA ASP A 66 7.05 9.15 0.01
C ASP A 66 6.90 7.66 0.32
N GLY A 67 6.43 6.88 -0.63
CA GLY A 67 6.23 5.45 -0.48
C GLY A 67 5.47 4.81 -1.63
N ILE A 68 5.00 3.59 -1.39
CA ILE A 68 4.41 2.72 -2.40
C ILE A 68 3.11 2.09 -1.91
N VAL A 69 2.18 1.85 -2.83
CA VAL A 69 1.04 0.97 -2.63
C VAL A 69 1.39 -0.39 -3.23
N CYS A 70 1.44 -1.44 -2.42
CA CYS A 70 1.76 -2.81 -2.83
C CYS A 70 0.96 -3.83 -2.01
N SER A 71 0.93 -5.09 -2.45
CA SER A 71 0.31 -6.17 -1.67
C SER A 71 1.02 -6.37 -0.33
N PRO A 72 0.31 -6.84 0.72
CA PRO A 72 0.95 -7.25 1.96
C PRO A 72 2.06 -8.29 1.79
N GLN A 73 2.00 -9.09 0.71
CA GLN A 73 3.00 -10.11 0.40
C GLN A 73 4.35 -9.52 -0.03
N GLU A 74 4.37 -8.30 -0.57
CA GLU A 74 5.59 -7.58 -0.93
C GLU A 74 6.04 -6.58 0.15
N ALA A 75 5.24 -6.36 1.21
CA ALA A 75 5.48 -5.30 2.19
C ALA A 75 6.86 -5.39 2.87
N GLN A 76 7.31 -6.59 3.23
CA GLN A 76 8.61 -6.80 3.86
C GLN A 76 9.75 -6.39 2.92
N GLU A 77 9.73 -6.84 1.69
CA GLU A 77 10.75 -6.51 0.71
C GLU A 77 10.76 -5.01 0.39
N MET A 78 9.58 -4.40 0.27
CA MET A 78 9.50 -2.95 0.05
C MET A 78 10.01 -2.16 1.26
N ARG A 79 9.82 -2.66 2.48
CA ARG A 79 10.41 -2.08 3.69
C ARG A 79 11.94 -2.16 3.68
N GLU A 80 12.49 -3.31 3.26
CA GLU A 80 13.94 -3.51 3.15
C GLU A 80 14.53 -2.64 2.02
N LEU A 81 13.83 -2.55 0.89
CA LEU A 81 14.28 -1.81 -0.30
C LEU A 81 14.24 -0.29 -0.11
N LEU A 82 13.16 0.25 0.46
CA LEU A 82 12.89 1.69 0.55
C LEU A 82 13.29 2.31 1.89
N GLY A 83 13.61 1.48 2.88
CA GLY A 83 14.03 1.92 4.22
C GLY A 83 12.86 2.16 5.20
N PRO A 84 13.21 2.53 6.46
CA PRO A 84 12.25 2.59 7.57
C PRO A 84 11.22 3.71 7.43
N ASP A 85 11.55 4.80 6.76
CA ASP A 85 10.71 6.01 6.66
C ASP A 85 9.69 5.96 5.52
N ALA A 86 9.85 5.01 4.58
CA ALA A 86 8.95 4.88 3.45
C ALA A 86 7.54 4.49 3.88
N LEU A 87 6.53 5.10 3.28
CA LEU A 87 5.14 4.73 3.47
C LEU A 87 4.81 3.48 2.64
N ILE A 88 4.52 2.38 3.31
CA ILE A 88 4.06 1.16 2.66
C ILE A 88 2.58 1.01 2.95
N VAL A 89 1.76 1.22 1.92
CA VAL A 89 0.31 1.19 1.99
C VAL A 89 -0.20 -0.09 1.35
N THR A 90 -0.89 -0.93 2.11
CA THR A 90 -1.28 -2.27 1.65
C THR A 90 -2.78 -2.44 1.55
N PRO A 91 -3.35 -2.48 0.33
CA PRO A 91 -4.68 -3.02 0.05
C PRO A 91 -4.64 -4.56 0.04
N GLY A 92 -5.81 -5.18 -0.12
CA GLY A 92 -5.90 -6.65 -0.14
C GLY A 92 -5.86 -7.28 1.25
N VAL A 93 -6.06 -6.48 2.29
CA VAL A 93 -6.11 -6.96 3.66
C VAL A 93 -7.47 -7.60 3.96
N ARG A 94 -7.45 -8.79 4.55
CA ARG A 94 -8.64 -9.57 4.92
C ARG A 94 -8.47 -10.11 6.33
N PRO A 95 -9.35 -9.74 7.27
CA PRO A 95 -9.42 -10.41 8.57
C PRO A 95 -9.62 -11.91 8.41
N GLU A 96 -9.25 -12.68 9.41
CA GLU A 96 -9.41 -14.13 9.38
C GLU A 96 -10.88 -14.52 9.14
N GLY A 97 -11.12 -15.46 8.22
CA GLY A 97 -12.47 -15.89 7.82
C GLY A 97 -13.20 -14.99 6.82
N ALA A 98 -12.68 -13.82 6.46
CA ALA A 98 -13.31 -12.96 5.46
C ALA A 98 -13.14 -13.50 4.03
N GLU A 99 -14.14 -13.25 3.18
CA GLU A 99 -14.09 -13.64 1.77
C GLU A 99 -12.97 -12.92 0.99
N LYS A 100 -12.26 -13.66 0.15
CA LYS A 100 -11.16 -13.12 -0.69
C LYS A 100 -11.66 -12.17 -1.77
N GLY A 101 -12.84 -12.48 -2.35
CA GLY A 101 -13.37 -11.76 -3.50
C GLY A 101 -12.43 -11.88 -4.72
N ASP A 102 -12.18 -10.76 -5.39
CA ASP A 102 -11.28 -10.64 -6.54
C ASP A 102 -9.79 -10.53 -6.17
N GLN A 103 -9.47 -10.50 -4.87
CA GLN A 103 -8.10 -10.34 -4.41
C GLN A 103 -7.33 -11.65 -4.46
N VAL A 104 -6.21 -11.66 -5.17
CA VAL A 104 -5.33 -12.84 -5.34
C VAL A 104 -4.28 -12.89 -4.23
N ARG A 105 -3.70 -11.73 -3.88
CA ARG A 105 -2.59 -11.59 -2.94
C ARG A 105 -3.06 -10.91 -1.66
N ILE A 106 -3.57 -11.70 -0.72
CA ILE A 106 -4.16 -11.23 0.54
C ILE A 106 -3.31 -11.60 1.76
N SER A 107 -3.54 -10.89 2.86
CA SER A 107 -2.98 -11.17 4.19
C SER A 107 -3.93 -10.68 5.28
N THR A 108 -3.75 -11.13 6.52
CA THR A 108 -4.47 -10.58 7.68
C THR A 108 -3.93 -9.20 8.05
N PRO A 109 -4.70 -8.37 8.78
CA PRO A 109 -4.24 -7.08 9.31
C PRO A 109 -2.93 -7.18 10.08
N SER A 110 -2.85 -8.07 11.06
CA SER A 110 -1.65 -8.26 11.90
C SER A 110 -0.44 -8.69 11.06
N ALA A 111 -0.60 -9.67 10.17
CA ALA A 111 0.50 -10.13 9.33
C ALA A 111 1.00 -9.04 8.37
N ALA A 112 0.13 -8.19 7.84
CA ALA A 112 0.53 -7.08 6.99
C ALA A 112 1.38 -6.04 7.76
N ILE A 113 1.00 -5.69 8.98
CA ILE A 113 1.79 -4.79 9.85
C ILE A 113 3.14 -5.44 10.22
N GLN A 114 3.16 -6.72 10.60
CA GLN A 114 4.39 -7.45 10.91
C GLN A 114 5.33 -7.52 9.71
N ALA A 115 4.79 -7.61 8.50
CA ALA A 115 5.55 -7.54 7.25
C ALA A 115 6.08 -6.13 6.93
N GLY A 116 5.78 -5.12 7.73
CA GLY A 116 6.31 -3.76 7.55
C GLY A 116 5.37 -2.75 6.88
N ALA A 117 4.08 -3.09 6.71
CA ALA A 117 3.09 -2.12 6.23
C ALA A 117 2.94 -0.95 7.21
N SER A 118 2.91 0.28 6.68
CA SER A 118 2.67 1.50 7.46
C SER A 118 1.19 1.82 7.60
N LYS A 119 0.41 1.48 6.58
CA LYS A 119 -1.03 1.74 6.49
C LYS A 119 -1.74 0.58 5.81
N LEU A 120 -2.91 0.23 6.32
CA LEU A 120 -3.77 -0.80 5.74
C LEU A 120 -4.96 -0.16 5.03
N VAL A 121 -5.31 -0.67 3.85
CA VAL A 121 -6.54 -0.30 3.14
C VAL A 121 -7.51 -1.47 3.23
N VAL A 122 -8.53 -1.31 4.05
CA VAL A 122 -9.57 -2.33 4.27
C VAL A 122 -10.91 -1.77 3.78
N GLY A 123 -11.42 -2.34 2.70
CA GLY A 123 -12.69 -1.94 2.07
C GLY A 123 -13.83 -2.89 2.44
N ARG A 124 -14.16 -3.79 1.53
CA ARG A 124 -15.31 -4.72 1.61
C ARG A 124 -15.46 -5.49 2.94
N PRO A 125 -14.40 -5.94 3.62
CA PRO A 125 -14.56 -6.56 4.95
C PRO A 125 -15.29 -5.67 5.97
N ILE A 126 -15.23 -4.35 5.79
CA ILE A 126 -15.95 -3.38 6.62
C ILE A 126 -17.26 -2.98 5.92
N THR A 127 -17.18 -2.50 4.67
CA THR A 127 -18.31 -1.84 3.99
C THR A 127 -19.44 -2.79 3.59
N CYS A 128 -19.14 -4.09 3.43
CA CYS A 128 -20.12 -5.14 3.12
C CYS A 128 -20.47 -6.01 4.32
N ALA A 129 -19.97 -5.70 5.52
CA ALA A 129 -20.36 -6.42 6.75
C ALA A 129 -21.78 -6.07 7.18
N ASN A 130 -22.47 -7.02 7.82
CA ASN A 130 -23.80 -6.77 8.41
C ASN A 130 -23.75 -5.65 9.46
N ASN A 131 -22.66 -5.55 10.20
CA ASN A 131 -22.36 -4.45 11.12
C ASN A 131 -20.95 -3.89 10.83
N PRO A 132 -20.84 -2.81 10.04
CA PRO A 132 -19.54 -2.22 9.67
C PRO A 132 -18.73 -1.69 10.86
N VAL A 133 -19.40 -1.21 11.90
CA VAL A 133 -18.73 -0.69 13.11
C VAL A 133 -18.04 -1.83 13.85
N GLU A 134 -18.75 -2.92 14.10
CA GLU A 134 -18.22 -4.12 14.77
C GLU A 134 -17.07 -4.74 13.97
N ALA A 135 -17.22 -4.80 12.64
CA ALA A 135 -16.16 -5.28 11.76
C ALA A 135 -14.88 -4.41 11.84
N PHE A 136 -15.03 -3.10 11.88
CA PHE A 136 -13.93 -2.17 12.07
C PHE A 136 -13.27 -2.33 13.45
N GLU A 137 -14.06 -2.38 14.52
CA GLU A 137 -13.55 -2.56 15.88
C GLU A 137 -12.81 -3.89 16.06
N SER A 138 -13.28 -4.96 15.43
CA SER A 138 -12.61 -6.25 15.42
C SER A 138 -11.21 -6.16 14.79
N ILE A 139 -11.07 -5.46 13.65
CA ILE A 139 -9.78 -5.24 13.00
C ILE A 139 -8.85 -4.43 13.90
N ILE A 140 -9.34 -3.35 14.52
CA ILE A 140 -8.53 -2.56 15.46
C ILE A 140 -8.10 -3.39 16.66
N SER A 141 -8.95 -4.29 17.16
CA SER A 141 -8.64 -5.18 18.28
C SER A 141 -7.53 -6.18 17.90
N GLU A 142 -7.57 -6.73 16.68
CA GLU A 142 -6.53 -7.61 16.15
C GLU A 142 -5.16 -6.91 16.08
N LEU A 143 -5.15 -5.63 15.71
CA LEU A 143 -3.92 -4.84 15.58
C LEU A 143 -3.29 -4.40 16.91
N LYS A 144 -4.01 -4.53 18.03
CA LYS A 144 -3.52 -4.17 19.37
C LYS A 144 -2.86 -5.35 20.12
N ASN A 145 -3.06 -6.56 19.63
CA ASN A 145 -2.50 -7.79 20.20
C ASN A 145 -1.19 -8.16 19.51
#